data_068d7a2b99bc7b2a37442d99b54da412
#
_entry.id   068d7a2b99bc7b2a37442d99b54da412
#
_cell.length_a   1.000
_cell.length_b   1.000
_cell.length_c   1.000
_cell.angle_alpha   90.00
_cell.angle_beta   90.00
_cell.angle_gamma   90.00
#
_symmetry.space_group_name_H-M   'P 1'
#
loop_
_entity.id
_entity.type
_entity.pdbx_description
1 polymer ?
#
loop_
_entity_poly.entity_id
_entity_poly.type
_entity_poly.pdbx_seq_one_letter_code
_entity_poly.pdbx_strand_id
1 'polypeptide(L)'
;MNPALSKIENYVFNLFKDNLSLDFTYHNFMHTVKVVEAIKILCTNEQILVETQEQLIVAGWFHDTGYTKTVQGHEDESAKIANEYLKSINFSEDFIANVVAYILSTKINYTPQNIEESI
;
A
#
# COMPACT_ATOMS: atom_id res chain seq x y z
N MET A 1 10.65 -11.86 -6.87
CA MET A 1 10.18 -10.55 -6.48
C MET A 1 11.07 -10.00 -5.35
N ASN A 2 11.06 -8.71 -5.10
CA ASN A 2 11.99 -8.05 -4.17
C ASN A 2 11.83 -8.60 -2.74
N PRO A 3 12.94 -9.06 -2.10
CA PRO A 3 12.87 -9.55 -0.71
C PRO A 3 12.37 -8.51 0.30
N ALA A 4 12.46 -7.22 -0.02
CA ALA A 4 11.96 -6.16 0.86
C ALA A 4 10.45 -6.22 1.04
N LEU A 5 9.70 -6.94 0.17
CA LEU A 5 8.25 -7.07 0.32
C LEU A 5 7.85 -7.75 1.63
N SER A 6 8.62 -8.76 2.07
CA SER A 6 8.38 -9.39 3.38
C SER A 6 8.59 -8.42 4.53
N LYS A 7 9.59 -7.56 4.41
CA LYS A 7 9.88 -6.53 5.42
C LYS A 7 8.72 -5.52 5.49
N ILE A 8 8.19 -5.14 4.35
CA ILE A 8 7.06 -4.22 4.26
C ILE A 8 5.81 -4.84 4.89
N GLU A 9 5.52 -6.10 4.57
CA GLU A 9 4.39 -6.81 5.16
C GLU A 9 4.47 -6.82 6.68
N ASN A 10 5.63 -7.17 7.23
CA ASN A 10 5.85 -7.19 8.67
C ASN A 10 5.71 -5.81 9.30
N TYR A 11 6.22 -4.79 8.64
CA TYR A 11 6.09 -3.41 9.11
C TYR A 11 4.61 -2.99 9.21
N VAL A 12 3.84 -3.28 8.17
CA VAL A 12 2.41 -2.93 8.13
C VAL A 12 1.64 -3.66 9.23
N PHE A 13 1.90 -4.97 9.41
CA PHE A 13 1.26 -5.73 10.47
C PHE A 13 1.56 -5.14 11.85
N ASN A 14 2.82 -4.84 12.12
CA ASN A 14 3.24 -4.29 13.40
C ASN A 14 2.67 -2.89 13.62
N LEU A 15 2.55 -2.10 12.56
CA LEU A 15 1.95 -0.77 12.65
C LEU A 15 0.49 -0.85 13.11
N PHE A 16 -0.30 -1.77 12.54
CA PHE A 16 -1.67 -1.99 12.99
C PHE A 16 -1.71 -2.50 14.42
N LYS A 17 -0.88 -3.51 14.72
CA LYS A 17 -0.83 -4.14 16.03
C LYS A 17 -0.50 -3.14 17.15
N ASP A 18 0.44 -2.23 16.89
CA ASP A 18 0.91 -1.27 17.90
C ASP A 18 -0.06 -0.11 18.11
N ASN A 19 -0.97 0.14 17.17
CA ASN A 19 -1.84 1.31 17.21
C ASN A 19 -3.33 0.99 17.29
N LEU A 20 -3.74 -0.26 17.12
CA LEU A 20 -5.14 -0.69 17.11
C LEU A 20 -5.37 -1.80 18.10
N SER A 21 -6.64 -2.00 18.50
CA SER A 21 -7.00 -3.18 19.30
C SER A 21 -6.76 -4.45 18.50
N LEU A 22 -6.70 -5.59 19.19
CA LEU A 22 -6.41 -6.87 18.54
C LEU A 22 -7.44 -7.19 17.43
N ASP A 23 -8.72 -6.97 17.72
CA ASP A 23 -9.78 -7.24 16.74
C ASP A 23 -9.65 -6.36 15.51
N PHE A 24 -9.39 -5.05 15.68
CA PHE A 24 -9.20 -4.14 14.56
C PHE A 24 -7.91 -4.42 13.80
N THR A 25 -6.87 -4.87 14.50
CA THR A 25 -5.62 -5.26 13.85
C THR A 25 -5.86 -6.39 12.86
N TYR A 26 -6.50 -7.47 13.30
CA TYR A 26 -6.78 -8.60 12.42
C TYR A 26 -7.70 -8.22 11.27
N HIS A 27 -8.75 -7.45 11.56
CA HIS A 27 -9.70 -7.03 10.54
C HIS A 27 -8.99 -6.23 9.42
N ASN A 28 -8.20 -5.24 9.79
CA ASN A 28 -7.50 -4.38 8.83
C ASN A 28 -6.40 -5.15 8.09
N PHE A 29 -5.65 -5.98 8.80
CA PHE A 29 -4.58 -6.74 8.18
C PHE A 29 -5.13 -7.76 7.18
N MET A 30 -6.19 -8.49 7.53
CA MET A 30 -6.80 -9.46 6.61
C MET A 30 -7.40 -8.78 5.38
N HIS A 31 -8.01 -7.60 5.56
CA HIS A 31 -8.48 -6.81 4.42
C HIS A 31 -7.32 -6.44 3.51
N THR A 32 -6.22 -5.97 4.08
CA THR A 32 -5.03 -5.58 3.32
C THR A 32 -4.45 -6.77 2.56
N VAL A 33 -4.37 -7.94 3.20
CA VAL A 33 -3.90 -9.17 2.54
C VAL A 33 -4.76 -9.49 1.32
N LYS A 34 -6.09 -9.39 1.45
CA LYS A 34 -7.00 -9.66 0.34
C LYS A 34 -6.79 -8.67 -0.81
N VAL A 35 -6.58 -7.41 -0.50
CA VAL A 35 -6.30 -6.38 -1.51
C VAL A 35 -5.01 -6.70 -2.25
N VAL A 36 -3.94 -7.04 -1.50
CA VAL A 36 -2.65 -7.38 -2.10
C VAL A 36 -2.76 -8.62 -3.00
N GLU A 37 -3.48 -9.65 -2.55
CA GLU A 37 -3.68 -10.84 -3.37
C GLU A 37 -4.46 -10.54 -4.65
N ALA A 38 -5.49 -9.69 -4.57
CA ALA A 38 -6.24 -9.26 -5.74
C ALA A 38 -5.35 -8.50 -6.73
N ILE A 39 -4.47 -7.64 -6.23
CA ILE A 39 -3.51 -6.91 -7.07
C ILE A 39 -2.58 -7.88 -7.80
N LYS A 40 -2.07 -8.88 -7.09
CA LYS A 40 -1.17 -9.89 -7.69
C LYS A 40 -1.86 -10.63 -8.84
N ILE A 41 -3.11 -11.04 -8.62
CA ILE A 41 -3.88 -11.76 -9.64
C ILE A 41 -4.11 -10.86 -10.86
N LEU A 42 -4.51 -9.62 -10.61
CA LEU A 42 -4.81 -8.66 -11.69
C LEU A 42 -3.56 -8.35 -12.51
N CYS A 43 -2.42 -8.14 -11.83
CA CYS A 43 -1.14 -7.88 -12.52
C CYS A 43 -0.72 -9.04 -13.41
N THR A 44 -0.93 -10.27 -12.94
CA THR A 44 -0.61 -11.46 -13.72
C THR A 44 -1.47 -11.53 -14.98
N ASN A 45 -2.79 -11.28 -14.83
CA ASN A 45 -3.73 -11.35 -15.95
C ASN A 45 -3.49 -10.25 -16.98
N GLU A 46 -3.09 -9.06 -16.54
CA GLU A 46 -2.86 -7.91 -17.41
C GLU A 46 -1.42 -7.80 -17.91
N GLN A 47 -0.55 -8.74 -17.55
CA GLN A 47 0.85 -8.78 -17.99
C GLN A 47 1.60 -7.47 -17.66
N ILE A 48 1.39 -6.96 -16.45
CA ILE A 48 2.02 -5.73 -15.97
C ILE A 48 3.53 -5.97 -15.73
N LEU A 49 4.37 -5.00 -16.04
CA LEU A 49 5.81 -5.09 -15.78
C LEU A 49 6.09 -5.34 -14.31
N VAL A 50 7.15 -6.12 -14.03
CA VAL A 50 7.49 -6.55 -12.67
C VAL A 50 7.67 -5.34 -11.73
N GLU A 51 8.35 -4.30 -12.18
CA GLU A 51 8.56 -3.10 -11.35
C GLU A 51 7.24 -2.44 -11.00
N THR A 52 6.34 -2.31 -11.96
CA THR A 52 5.02 -1.74 -11.72
C THR A 52 4.21 -2.63 -10.78
N GLN A 53 4.29 -3.95 -10.94
CA GLN A 53 3.64 -4.89 -10.02
C GLN A 53 4.13 -4.68 -8.58
N GLU A 54 5.44 -4.53 -8.38
CA GLU A 54 6.00 -4.30 -7.05
C GLU A 54 5.48 -2.99 -6.46
N GLN A 55 5.40 -1.93 -7.25
CA GLN A 55 4.87 -0.65 -6.81
C GLN A 55 3.41 -0.75 -6.39
N LEU A 56 2.59 -1.47 -7.15
CA LEU A 56 1.17 -1.67 -6.83
C LEU A 56 0.99 -2.52 -5.57
N ILE A 57 1.80 -3.58 -5.43
CA ILE A 57 1.75 -4.44 -4.24
C ILE A 57 2.13 -3.63 -3.00
N VAL A 58 3.18 -2.84 -3.08
CA VAL A 58 3.61 -1.98 -1.96
C VAL A 58 2.52 -0.96 -1.63
N ALA A 59 1.91 -0.34 -2.64
CA ALA A 59 0.80 0.58 -2.42
C ALA A 59 -0.37 -0.13 -1.73
N GLY A 60 -0.65 -1.38 -2.12
CA GLY A 60 -1.69 -2.20 -1.48
C GLY A 60 -1.43 -2.42 0.00
N TRP A 61 -0.18 -2.72 0.36
CA TRP A 61 0.19 -2.91 1.77
C TRP A 61 -0.04 -1.64 2.58
N PHE A 62 0.27 -0.47 2.04
CA PHE A 62 0.20 0.78 2.78
C PHE A 62 -1.14 1.51 2.70
N HIS A 63 -2.02 1.14 1.77
CA HIS A 63 -3.17 2.00 1.41
C HIS A 63 -4.10 2.34 2.58
N ASP A 64 -4.23 1.47 3.58
CA ASP A 64 -5.09 1.70 4.74
C ASP A 64 -4.32 1.94 6.04
N THR A 65 -2.98 2.04 5.98
CA THR A 65 -2.18 2.28 7.19
C THR A 65 -2.51 3.61 7.86
N GLY A 66 -3.02 4.58 7.11
CA GLY A 66 -3.42 5.88 7.64
C GLY A 66 -4.52 5.80 8.69
N TYR A 67 -5.30 4.71 8.71
CA TYR A 67 -6.31 4.51 9.75
C TYR A 67 -5.71 4.41 11.16
N THR A 68 -4.41 4.15 11.27
CA THR A 68 -3.72 4.18 12.57
C THR A 68 -3.60 5.59 13.13
N LYS A 69 -3.81 6.62 12.29
CA LYS A 69 -3.70 8.02 12.67
C LYS A 69 -5.04 8.75 12.60
N THR A 70 -5.85 8.47 11.60
CA THR A 70 -7.10 9.19 11.37
C THR A 70 -8.03 8.37 10.47
N VAL A 71 -9.33 8.58 10.63
CA VAL A 71 -10.32 8.03 9.70
C VAL A 71 -10.47 8.95 8.50
N GLN A 72 -10.66 10.24 8.75
CA GLN A 72 -10.80 11.23 7.68
C GLN A 72 -9.43 11.63 7.16
N GLY A 73 -9.24 11.52 5.85
CA GLY A 73 -7.96 11.82 5.23
C GLY A 73 -6.93 10.72 5.42
N HIS A 74 -7.37 9.49 5.66
CA HIS A 74 -6.46 8.36 5.90
C HIS A 74 -5.57 8.08 4.69
N GLU A 75 -6.01 8.41 3.49
CA GLU A 75 -5.21 8.20 2.28
C GLU A 75 -3.94 9.05 2.29
N ASP A 76 -4.06 10.31 2.70
CA ASP A 76 -2.89 11.20 2.79
C ASP A 76 -1.92 10.71 3.87
N GLU A 77 -2.44 10.22 5.00
CA GLU A 77 -1.62 9.65 6.05
C GLU A 77 -0.96 8.35 5.60
N SER A 78 -1.68 7.51 4.86
CA SER A 78 -1.10 6.29 4.29
C SER A 78 0.06 6.61 3.36
N ALA A 79 -0.10 7.61 2.49
CA ALA A 79 0.96 8.04 1.58
C ALA A 79 2.17 8.56 2.33
N LYS A 80 1.96 9.31 3.41
CA LYS A 80 3.04 9.83 4.24
C LYS A 80 3.80 8.70 4.92
N ILE A 81 3.08 7.74 5.49
CA ILE A 81 3.68 6.58 6.16
C ILE A 81 4.53 5.78 5.16
N ALA A 82 3.99 5.52 3.97
CA ALA A 82 4.72 4.80 2.93
C ALA A 82 5.98 5.54 2.51
N ASN A 83 5.87 6.85 2.27
CA ASN A 83 7.01 7.67 1.86
C ASN A 83 8.14 7.61 2.89
N GLU A 84 7.83 7.78 4.17
CA GLU A 84 8.81 7.78 5.23
C GLU A 84 9.48 6.41 5.39
N TYR A 85 8.70 5.34 5.40
CA TYR A 85 9.25 4.00 5.59
C TYR A 85 10.10 3.57 4.39
N LEU A 86 9.62 3.78 3.18
CA LEU A 86 10.34 3.36 1.97
C LEU A 86 11.66 4.11 1.82
N LYS A 87 11.69 5.38 2.21
CA LYS A 87 12.95 6.13 2.25
C LYS A 87 13.93 5.49 3.24
N SER A 88 13.43 5.07 4.40
CA SER A 88 14.27 4.50 5.45
C SER A 88 14.92 3.18 5.04
N ILE A 89 14.34 2.46 4.08
CA ILE A 89 14.90 1.20 3.57
C ILE A 89 15.42 1.33 2.15
N ASN A 90 15.70 2.57 1.72
CA ASN A 90 16.49 2.91 0.52
C ASN A 90 15.82 2.61 -0.82
N PHE A 91 14.50 2.66 -0.89
CA PHE A 91 13.83 2.66 -2.20
C PHE A 91 14.10 3.97 -2.92
N SER A 92 14.13 3.92 -4.27
CA SER A 92 14.38 5.11 -5.08
C SER A 92 13.23 6.11 -4.97
N GLU A 93 13.54 7.39 -5.23
CA GLU A 93 12.53 8.44 -5.20
C GLU A 93 11.44 8.20 -6.24
N ASP A 94 11.80 7.70 -7.42
CA ASP A 94 10.83 7.40 -8.48
C ASP A 94 9.89 6.28 -8.06
N PHE A 95 10.41 5.23 -7.45
CA PHE A 95 9.59 4.13 -6.94
C PHE A 95 8.60 4.65 -5.89
N ILE A 96 9.09 5.44 -4.93
CA ILE A 96 8.27 5.99 -3.86
C ILE A 96 7.18 6.91 -4.43
N ALA A 97 7.53 7.77 -5.39
CA ALA A 97 6.57 8.67 -6.00
C ALA A 97 5.41 7.91 -6.66
N ASN A 98 5.72 6.80 -7.34
CA ASN A 98 4.68 5.98 -7.97
C ASN A 98 3.80 5.29 -6.93
N VAL A 99 4.40 4.76 -5.86
CA VAL A 99 3.65 4.14 -4.76
C VAL A 99 2.69 5.16 -4.13
N VAL A 100 3.18 6.36 -3.84
CA VAL A 100 2.37 7.44 -3.27
C VAL A 100 1.20 7.79 -4.20
N ALA A 101 1.46 7.91 -5.49
CA ALA A 101 0.41 8.22 -6.47
C ALA A 101 -0.68 7.14 -6.47
N TYR A 102 -0.30 5.86 -6.42
CA TYR A 102 -1.26 4.76 -6.39
C TYR A 102 -2.08 4.76 -5.09
N ILE A 103 -1.46 5.07 -3.95
CA ILE A 103 -2.19 5.19 -2.68
C ILE A 103 -3.22 6.32 -2.76
N LEU A 104 -2.81 7.48 -3.26
CA LEU A 104 -3.70 8.63 -3.36
C LEU A 104 -4.85 8.37 -4.34
N SER A 105 -4.67 7.48 -5.31
CA SER A 105 -5.73 7.12 -6.25
C SER A 105 -6.89 6.39 -5.57
N THR A 106 -6.74 5.94 -4.32
CA THR A 106 -7.81 5.29 -3.57
C THR A 106 -8.78 6.29 -2.95
N LYS A 107 -8.53 7.59 -3.04
CA LYS A 107 -9.47 8.62 -2.57
C LYS A 107 -10.77 8.57 -3.36
N ILE A 108 -11.89 8.80 -2.65
CA ILE A 108 -13.23 8.73 -3.26
C ILE A 108 -13.38 9.64 -4.47
N ASN A 109 -12.81 10.83 -4.40
CA ASN A 109 -12.95 11.87 -5.45
C ASN A 109 -11.85 11.83 -6.50
N TYR A 110 -10.94 10.86 -6.42
CA TYR A 110 -9.84 10.76 -7.36
C TYR A 110 -10.30 10.14 -8.67
N THR A 111 -9.88 10.74 -9.79
CA THR A 111 -10.14 10.20 -11.11
C THR A 111 -8.92 9.44 -11.60
N PRO A 112 -8.99 8.12 -11.79
CA PRO A 112 -7.83 7.35 -12.26
C PRO A 112 -7.33 7.86 -13.61
N GLN A 113 -6.00 7.93 -13.76
CA GLN A 113 -5.38 8.40 -15.00
C GLN A 113 -4.85 7.26 -15.87
N ASN A 114 -4.79 6.05 -15.32
CA ASN A 114 -4.35 4.86 -16.04
C ASN A 114 -4.95 3.63 -15.36
N ILE A 115 -4.72 2.47 -15.96
CA ILE A 115 -5.31 1.22 -15.45
C ILE A 115 -4.76 0.84 -14.08
N GLU A 116 -3.50 1.14 -13.81
CA GLU A 116 -2.87 0.82 -12.51
C GLU A 116 -3.54 1.58 -11.39
N GLU A 117 -3.91 2.83 -11.61
CA GLU A 117 -4.57 3.64 -10.59
C GLU A 117 -6.01 3.21 -10.31
N SER A 118 -6.64 2.50 -11.23
CA SER A 118 -8.02 2.04 -11.04
C SER A 118 -8.10 0.71 -10.29
N ILE A 119 -6.97 0.08 -10.02
CA ILE A 119 -6.92 -1.14 -9.23
C ILE A 119 -7.11 -0.82 -7.76
#